data_b34465b418d4109b7d94d4454cac4819
#
_entry.id   b34465b418d4109b7d94d4454cac4819
#
_cell.length_a   1.000
_cell.length_b   1.000
_cell.length_c   1.000
_cell.angle_alpha   90.00
_cell.angle_beta   90.00
_cell.angle_gamma   90.00
#
_symmetry.space_group_name_H-M   'P 1'
#
loop_
_entity.id
_entity.type
_entity.pdbx_description
1 polymer ?
#
loop_
_entity_poly.entity_id
_entity_poly.type
_entity_poly.pdbx_seq_one_letter_code
_entity_poly.pdbx_strand_id
1 'polypeptide(L)'
;MEMTQAYMEGAHEVPGFCCAAKHFPGDGLDDRDQHVANSVNTFSCEEWDATFGKIYANLIDNGLEAIMAGHIMLPSYTRAMNPDIKDDDIMPATLSKELLTDLLKGKMGFNGMVLTDASHMVGLTCRMKRSDMIPAAIAAGCDMFLFFNDMDEDFASMMNGYKNGVITDERLDDALHRILALKAHMGLHKKVRTELVPPAAEMERVIGCAAHRAMQKEISEHALTLVKYKDADVLPMTPEKDRRIMIVYVTGLEAKGLGGAMKKLMGGGKNAAESLKEKLEAKGFEVTLYESPMDKIQKRIAAGEKVDFNIYFAGKDTIADFVGAQDLIITLVDVAGGFQAVARPGFGMTKGGGEIPWYVFELPVIVIGCQQPTILADIPQARTYINTYDSAPATLDVLVDELMAGPEAFKGKDPIDSFCGMWDTHL
;
A
#
# COMPACT_ATOMS: atom_id res chain seq x y z
N MET A 1 14.28 -9.69 -3.82
CA MET A 1 14.67 -10.39 -5.06
C MET A 1 13.85 -11.66 -5.27
N GLU A 2 13.89 -12.63 -4.35
CA GLU A 2 13.11 -13.88 -4.48
C GLU A 2 11.62 -13.67 -4.72
N MET A 3 10.97 -12.82 -3.95
CA MET A 3 9.53 -12.53 -4.09
C MET A 3 9.16 -11.91 -5.45
N THR A 4 9.96 -10.95 -5.93
CA THR A 4 9.70 -10.30 -7.22
C THR A 4 9.89 -11.25 -8.39
N GLN A 5 10.90 -12.13 -8.29
CA GLN A 5 11.15 -13.16 -9.28
C GLN A 5 10.03 -14.21 -9.30
N ALA A 6 9.64 -14.75 -8.13
CA ALA A 6 8.55 -15.71 -8.04
C ALA A 6 7.20 -15.14 -8.55
N TYR A 7 6.94 -13.85 -8.30
CA TYR A 7 5.77 -13.17 -8.85
C TYR A 7 5.80 -13.14 -10.38
N MET A 8 6.94 -12.75 -10.97
CA MET A 8 7.10 -12.69 -12.42
C MET A 8 7.02 -14.08 -13.05
N GLU A 9 7.66 -15.11 -12.45
CA GLU A 9 7.58 -16.49 -12.91
C GLU A 9 6.14 -17.00 -12.91
N GLY A 10 5.39 -16.77 -11.82
CA GLY A 10 3.97 -17.16 -11.75
C GLY A 10 3.10 -16.43 -12.78
N ALA A 11 3.36 -15.16 -13.05
CA ALA A 11 2.67 -14.41 -14.10
C ALA A 11 2.98 -14.97 -15.50
N HIS A 12 4.21 -15.38 -15.77
CA HIS A 12 4.65 -15.95 -17.04
C HIS A 12 4.14 -17.39 -17.30
N GLU A 13 3.54 -18.05 -16.31
CA GLU A 13 2.80 -19.29 -16.57
C GLU A 13 1.64 -19.09 -17.55
N VAL A 14 1.13 -17.85 -17.66
CA VAL A 14 0.10 -17.48 -18.64
C VAL A 14 0.78 -16.92 -19.89
N PRO A 15 0.73 -17.64 -21.03
CA PRO A 15 1.41 -17.23 -22.26
C PRO A 15 1.00 -15.82 -22.71
N GLY A 16 1.97 -14.95 -22.91
CA GLY A 16 1.76 -13.55 -23.33
C GLY A 16 1.27 -12.61 -22.22
N PHE A 17 1.27 -13.05 -20.98
CA PHE A 17 1.13 -12.14 -19.85
C PHE A 17 2.45 -11.42 -19.63
N CYS A 18 2.41 -10.08 -19.43
CA CYS A 18 3.59 -9.24 -19.28
C CYS A 18 3.62 -8.59 -17.92
N CYS A 19 4.81 -8.49 -17.35
CA CYS A 19 5.06 -7.80 -16.08
C CYS A 19 5.68 -6.42 -16.30
N ALA A 20 5.35 -5.48 -15.42
CA ALA A 20 6.00 -4.18 -15.34
C ALA A 20 6.57 -3.97 -13.93
N ALA A 21 7.90 -3.82 -13.82
CA ALA A 21 8.53 -3.44 -12.56
C ALA A 21 8.41 -1.93 -12.33
N LYS A 22 8.12 -1.52 -11.06
CA LYS A 22 7.94 -0.11 -10.73
C LYS A 22 8.27 0.21 -9.27
N HIS A 23 8.60 1.46 -8.97
CA HIS A 23 8.83 2.57 -9.90
C HIS A 23 10.35 2.79 -10.04
N PHE A 24 10.88 2.71 -11.27
CA PHE A 24 12.32 2.92 -11.48
C PHE A 24 12.69 4.39 -11.24
N PRO A 25 13.80 4.72 -10.55
CA PRO A 25 14.94 3.88 -10.15
C PRO A 25 14.81 3.25 -8.74
N GLY A 26 13.68 3.30 -8.09
CA GLY A 26 13.42 2.68 -6.79
C GLY A 26 12.71 3.61 -5.83
N ASP A 27 11.52 3.20 -5.46
CA ASP A 27 10.61 3.88 -4.54
C ASP A 27 10.77 3.34 -3.11
N GLY A 28 10.37 4.12 -2.10
CA GLY A 28 10.30 3.68 -0.71
C GLY A 28 11.45 4.12 0.19
N LEU A 29 12.43 4.87 -0.31
CA LEU A 29 13.50 5.45 0.50
C LEU A 29 13.13 6.84 1.05
N ASP A 30 12.37 7.61 0.29
CA ASP A 30 11.84 8.92 0.67
C ASP A 30 10.43 8.73 1.26
N ASP A 31 10.09 9.44 2.31
CA ASP A 31 8.75 9.47 2.89
C ASP A 31 7.77 10.37 2.11
N ARG A 32 8.27 11.14 1.16
CA ARG A 32 7.45 11.94 0.24
C ARG A 32 6.89 11.07 -0.88
N ASP A 33 5.60 11.22 -1.12
CA ASP A 33 4.91 10.54 -2.20
C ASP A 33 5.01 11.34 -3.51
N GLN A 34 5.42 10.70 -4.59
CA GLN A 34 5.54 11.30 -5.91
C GLN A 34 4.21 11.84 -6.49
N HIS A 35 3.04 11.46 -5.92
CA HIS A 35 1.75 12.06 -6.28
C HIS A 35 1.65 13.52 -5.84
N VAL A 36 2.33 13.92 -4.75
CA VAL A 36 2.20 15.26 -4.14
C VAL A 36 3.50 16.05 -4.09
N ALA A 37 4.65 15.42 -4.30
CA ALA A 37 5.97 16.06 -4.27
C ALA A 37 7.00 15.29 -5.11
N ASN A 38 8.18 15.88 -5.36
CA ASN A 38 9.31 15.09 -5.87
C ASN A 38 9.81 14.13 -4.79
N SER A 39 9.98 12.87 -5.15
CA SER A 39 10.65 11.84 -4.36
C SER A 39 12.11 11.72 -4.79
N VAL A 40 12.99 11.41 -3.85
CA VAL A 40 14.44 11.32 -4.09
C VAL A 40 14.98 10.03 -3.50
N ASN A 41 15.57 9.20 -4.32
CA ASN A 41 16.41 8.10 -3.86
C ASN A 41 17.81 8.66 -3.59
N THR A 42 18.21 8.72 -2.33
CA THR A 42 19.44 9.37 -1.85
C THR A 42 20.64 8.42 -1.78
N PHE A 43 20.49 7.16 -2.16
CA PHE A 43 21.59 6.20 -2.14
C PHE A 43 22.74 6.62 -3.04
N SER A 44 23.97 6.28 -2.62
CA SER A 44 25.14 6.28 -3.50
C SER A 44 24.96 5.27 -4.64
N CYS A 45 25.80 5.34 -5.66
CA CYS A 45 25.77 4.37 -6.76
C CYS A 45 25.98 2.94 -6.24
N GLU A 46 26.90 2.74 -5.29
CA GLU A 46 27.23 1.45 -4.69
C GLU A 46 26.05 0.89 -3.88
N GLU A 47 25.41 1.72 -3.06
CA GLU A 47 24.23 1.33 -2.28
C GLU A 47 23.06 0.98 -3.19
N TRP A 48 22.84 1.78 -4.24
CA TRP A 48 21.80 1.52 -5.21
C TRP A 48 22.05 0.22 -5.99
N ASP A 49 23.28 0.00 -6.46
CA ASP A 49 23.67 -1.23 -7.17
C ASP A 49 23.49 -2.48 -6.28
N ALA A 50 23.78 -2.37 -4.98
CA ALA A 50 23.62 -3.45 -4.02
C ALA A 50 22.17 -3.78 -3.64
N THR A 51 21.23 -2.86 -3.89
CA THR A 51 19.82 -2.94 -3.48
C THR A 51 18.87 -2.91 -4.67
N PHE A 52 18.40 -1.74 -5.06
CA PHE A 52 17.45 -1.56 -6.18
C PHE A 52 18.03 -2.05 -7.51
N GLY A 53 19.27 -1.68 -7.82
CA GLY A 53 19.96 -2.09 -9.04
C GLY A 53 20.04 -3.61 -9.18
N LYS A 54 20.37 -4.29 -8.10
CA LYS A 54 20.39 -5.76 -8.06
C LYS A 54 19.05 -6.40 -8.35
N ILE A 55 17.95 -5.81 -7.84
CA ILE A 55 16.58 -6.33 -8.10
C ILE A 55 16.22 -6.12 -9.56
N TYR A 56 16.43 -4.90 -10.11
CA TYR A 56 16.16 -4.62 -11.51
C TYR A 56 16.99 -5.48 -12.44
N ALA A 57 18.30 -5.63 -12.19
CA ALA A 57 19.18 -6.48 -12.99
C ALA A 57 18.67 -7.94 -13.01
N ASN A 58 18.31 -8.49 -11.85
CA ASN A 58 17.76 -9.83 -11.79
C ASN A 58 16.47 -9.99 -12.60
N LEU A 59 15.55 -9.03 -12.53
CA LEU A 59 14.31 -9.07 -13.31
C LEU A 59 14.56 -8.93 -14.81
N ILE A 60 15.47 -8.05 -15.21
CA ILE A 60 15.89 -7.86 -16.61
C ILE A 60 16.50 -9.17 -17.17
N ASP A 61 17.42 -9.78 -16.45
CA ASP A 61 18.08 -11.03 -16.82
C ASP A 61 17.08 -12.20 -16.95
N ASN A 62 15.96 -12.14 -16.23
CA ASN A 62 14.89 -13.14 -16.28
C ASN A 62 13.72 -12.74 -17.18
N GLY A 63 13.88 -11.74 -18.06
CA GLY A 63 12.95 -11.46 -19.16
C GLY A 63 11.84 -10.47 -18.87
N LEU A 64 12.03 -9.54 -17.91
CA LEU A 64 11.08 -8.47 -17.64
C LEU A 64 10.75 -7.67 -18.90
N GLU A 65 9.46 -7.51 -19.21
CA GLU A 65 9.00 -6.90 -20.47
C GLU A 65 8.82 -5.39 -20.39
N ALA A 66 8.47 -4.86 -19.22
CA ALA A 66 8.20 -3.44 -19.07
C ALA A 66 8.77 -2.87 -17.75
N ILE A 67 9.09 -1.59 -17.78
CA ILE A 67 9.46 -0.82 -16.59
C ILE A 67 8.67 0.48 -16.59
N MET A 68 8.06 0.83 -15.44
CA MET A 68 7.46 2.14 -15.23
C MET A 68 8.49 3.07 -14.60
N ALA A 69 8.83 4.14 -15.32
CA ALA A 69 9.69 5.20 -14.84
C ALA A 69 8.93 6.07 -13.83
N GLY A 70 9.40 6.13 -12.61
CA GLY A 70 8.84 6.96 -11.56
C GLY A 70 9.24 8.44 -11.67
N HIS A 71 8.50 9.29 -10.97
CA HIS A 71 8.84 10.71 -10.81
C HIS A 71 9.83 10.88 -9.64
N ILE A 72 10.87 10.04 -9.65
CA ILE A 72 11.85 9.85 -8.59
C ILE A 72 13.22 10.27 -9.12
N MET A 73 13.92 11.12 -8.38
CA MET A 73 15.29 11.50 -8.68
C MET A 73 16.28 10.49 -8.08
N LEU A 74 17.39 10.25 -8.77
CA LEU A 74 18.56 9.51 -8.28
C LEU A 74 19.83 10.32 -8.56
N PRO A 75 20.12 11.35 -7.73
CA PRO A 75 21.18 12.30 -7.99
C PRO A 75 22.57 11.70 -8.16
N SER A 76 22.88 10.63 -7.41
CA SER A 76 24.16 9.94 -7.49
C SER A 76 24.45 9.38 -8.88
N TYR A 77 23.49 8.65 -9.45
CA TYR A 77 23.63 8.09 -10.78
C TYR A 77 23.51 9.14 -11.88
N THR A 78 22.66 10.15 -11.70
CA THR A 78 22.56 11.27 -12.66
C THR A 78 23.92 11.96 -12.79
N ARG A 79 24.60 12.27 -11.67
CA ARG A 79 25.95 12.85 -11.67
C ARG A 79 27.03 11.89 -12.20
N ALA A 80 26.91 10.60 -11.91
CA ALA A 80 27.85 9.61 -12.43
C ALA A 80 27.80 9.50 -13.97
N MET A 81 26.61 9.64 -14.56
CA MET A 81 26.41 9.64 -16.01
C MET A 81 26.71 11.00 -16.67
N ASN A 82 26.51 12.11 -15.94
CA ASN A 82 26.72 13.47 -16.39
C ASN A 82 27.39 14.29 -15.27
N PRO A 83 28.74 14.25 -15.17
CA PRO A 83 29.47 14.92 -14.09
C PRO A 83 29.32 16.44 -14.03
N ASP A 84 28.99 17.07 -15.15
CA ASP A 84 28.84 18.52 -15.27
C ASP A 84 27.41 19.03 -14.98
N ILE A 85 26.48 18.14 -14.67
CA ILE A 85 25.07 18.49 -14.40
C ILE A 85 24.95 19.33 -13.13
N LYS A 86 24.19 20.41 -13.21
CA LYS A 86 23.87 21.22 -12.02
C LYS A 86 22.74 20.59 -11.22
N ASP A 87 22.72 20.88 -9.92
CA ASP A 87 21.69 20.34 -9.01
C ASP A 87 20.26 20.69 -9.45
N ASP A 88 20.05 21.90 -9.96
CA ASP A 88 18.73 22.36 -10.43
C ASP A 88 18.28 21.64 -11.73
N ASP A 89 19.22 21.08 -12.48
CA ASP A 89 18.96 20.38 -13.74
C ASP A 89 18.75 18.86 -13.53
N ILE A 90 18.93 18.34 -12.31
CA ILE A 90 18.65 16.94 -11.99
C ILE A 90 17.14 16.70 -12.07
N MET A 91 16.73 15.84 -12.99
CA MET A 91 15.33 15.51 -13.27
C MET A 91 14.94 14.15 -12.67
N PRO A 92 13.64 13.94 -12.37
CA PRO A 92 13.12 12.61 -12.04
C PRO A 92 13.33 11.66 -13.22
N ALA A 93 13.35 10.35 -12.96
CA ALA A 93 13.67 9.35 -13.97
C ALA A 93 12.83 9.49 -15.23
N THR A 94 11.56 9.79 -15.12
CA THR A 94 10.66 10.04 -16.28
C THR A 94 11.20 11.10 -17.25
N LEU A 95 12.01 12.05 -16.79
CA LEU A 95 12.57 13.16 -17.59
C LEU A 95 14.11 13.10 -17.69
N SER A 96 14.75 12.05 -17.17
CA SER A 96 16.21 11.94 -17.11
C SER A 96 16.74 10.97 -18.17
N LYS A 97 17.43 11.52 -19.16
CA LYS A 97 18.17 10.72 -20.13
C LYS A 97 19.24 9.87 -19.44
N GLU A 98 19.92 10.43 -18.45
CA GLU A 98 20.98 9.77 -17.68
C GLU A 98 20.45 8.48 -17.02
N LEU A 99 19.23 8.52 -16.51
CA LEU A 99 18.63 7.37 -15.82
C LEU A 99 17.96 6.38 -16.78
N LEU A 100 17.22 6.86 -17.80
CA LEU A 100 16.50 5.96 -18.69
C LEU A 100 17.34 5.45 -19.85
N THR A 101 18.06 6.35 -20.53
CA THR A 101 18.84 5.97 -21.69
C THR A 101 20.21 5.43 -21.30
N ASP A 102 20.95 6.16 -20.46
CA ASP A 102 22.34 5.81 -20.20
C ASP A 102 22.48 4.71 -19.12
N LEU A 103 21.72 4.79 -18.01
CA LEU A 103 21.75 3.77 -16.97
C LEU A 103 20.88 2.55 -17.36
N LEU A 104 19.57 2.72 -17.51
CA LEU A 104 18.63 1.59 -17.66
C LEU A 104 18.83 0.84 -18.99
N LYS A 105 18.71 1.55 -20.11
CA LYS A 105 18.84 0.93 -21.44
C LYS A 105 20.31 0.64 -21.79
N GLY A 106 21.23 1.55 -21.43
CA GLY A 106 22.67 1.43 -21.75
C GLY A 106 23.41 0.48 -20.80
N LYS A 107 23.65 0.90 -19.56
CA LYS A 107 24.48 0.14 -18.60
C LYS A 107 23.83 -1.18 -18.17
N MET A 108 22.51 -1.18 -17.86
CA MET A 108 21.79 -2.36 -17.41
C MET A 108 21.26 -3.24 -18.54
N GLY A 109 21.29 -2.76 -19.79
CA GLY A 109 20.90 -3.54 -20.97
C GLY A 109 19.41 -3.81 -21.11
N PHE A 110 18.53 -3.01 -20.46
CA PHE A 110 17.10 -3.22 -20.56
C PHE A 110 16.58 -2.99 -21.98
N ASN A 111 16.03 -4.03 -22.58
CA ASN A 111 15.52 -4.00 -23.95
C ASN A 111 13.97 -4.07 -24.05
N GLY A 112 13.25 -4.02 -22.93
CA GLY A 112 11.79 -3.97 -22.89
C GLY A 112 11.25 -2.55 -23.10
N MET A 113 9.94 -2.37 -22.86
CA MET A 113 9.24 -1.10 -22.99
C MET A 113 9.33 -0.29 -21.69
N VAL A 114 9.64 1.01 -21.81
CA VAL A 114 9.59 1.97 -20.69
C VAL A 114 8.35 2.83 -20.83
N LEU A 115 7.50 2.82 -19.79
CA LEU A 115 6.34 3.72 -19.72
C LEU A 115 6.55 4.75 -18.61
N THR A 116 5.94 5.93 -18.75
CA THR A 116 5.92 6.91 -17.66
C THR A 116 5.00 6.45 -16.55
N ASP A 117 5.17 6.97 -15.35
CA ASP A 117 4.09 7.00 -14.37
C ASP A 117 3.05 8.08 -14.76
N ALA A 118 1.98 8.20 -13.98
CA ALA A 118 0.85 9.06 -14.30
C ALA A 118 1.23 10.54 -14.42
N SER A 119 0.94 11.13 -15.56
CA SER A 119 1.43 12.49 -15.93
C SER A 119 0.80 13.63 -15.13
N HIS A 120 -0.22 13.35 -14.32
CA HIS A 120 -0.88 14.34 -13.44
C HIS A 120 -0.17 14.52 -12.10
N MET A 121 0.72 13.60 -11.74
CA MET A 121 1.38 13.60 -10.45
C MET A 121 2.28 14.82 -10.28
N VAL A 122 2.26 15.42 -9.09
CA VAL A 122 3.01 16.66 -8.81
C VAL A 122 4.52 16.45 -8.92
N GLY A 123 5.02 15.26 -8.59
CA GLY A 123 6.41 14.88 -8.78
C GLY A 123 6.93 15.08 -10.21
N LEU A 124 6.04 15.09 -11.21
CA LEU A 124 6.34 15.40 -12.60
C LEU A 124 5.97 16.84 -12.96
N THR A 125 4.74 17.25 -12.66
CA THR A 125 4.20 18.54 -13.13
C THR A 125 4.86 19.76 -12.52
N CYS A 126 5.55 19.61 -11.39
CA CYS A 126 6.32 20.70 -10.77
C CYS A 126 7.69 20.97 -11.44
N ARG A 127 8.09 20.16 -12.41
CA ARG A 127 9.44 20.26 -13.02
C ARG A 127 9.48 21.14 -14.27
N MET A 128 8.43 21.13 -15.09
CA MET A 128 8.33 21.95 -16.28
C MET A 128 6.89 22.08 -16.78
N LYS A 129 6.66 22.97 -17.76
CA LYS A 129 5.36 23.11 -18.39
C LYS A 129 4.94 21.81 -19.09
N ARG A 130 3.64 21.49 -19.02
CA ARG A 130 3.10 20.26 -19.62
C ARG A 130 3.44 20.11 -21.11
N SER A 131 3.34 21.19 -21.89
CA SER A 131 3.66 21.18 -23.30
C SER A 131 5.11 20.77 -23.62
N ASP A 132 6.05 21.07 -22.71
CA ASP A 132 7.45 20.75 -22.86
C ASP A 132 7.78 19.38 -22.23
N MET A 133 7.09 19.05 -21.12
CA MET A 133 7.25 17.83 -20.36
C MET A 133 6.91 16.57 -21.17
N ILE A 134 5.82 16.63 -21.96
CA ILE A 134 5.33 15.48 -22.72
C ILE A 134 6.38 15.00 -23.73
N PRO A 135 6.90 15.86 -24.65
CA PRO A 135 7.97 15.42 -25.56
C PRO A 135 9.29 15.12 -24.85
N ALA A 136 9.60 15.82 -23.74
CA ALA A 136 10.82 15.58 -22.97
C ALA A 136 10.86 14.18 -22.36
N ALA A 137 9.72 13.64 -21.88
CA ALA A 137 9.65 12.29 -21.36
C ALA A 137 10.02 11.23 -22.42
N ILE A 138 9.54 11.39 -23.65
CA ILE A 138 9.90 10.50 -24.76
C ILE A 138 11.36 10.68 -25.13
N ALA A 139 11.84 11.91 -25.22
CA ALA A 139 13.24 12.20 -25.53
C ALA A 139 14.21 11.63 -24.49
N ALA A 140 13.81 11.62 -23.19
CA ALA A 140 14.60 11.04 -22.12
C ALA A 140 14.73 9.51 -22.20
N GLY A 141 13.79 8.83 -22.85
CA GLY A 141 13.85 7.38 -23.00
C GLY A 141 12.57 6.62 -22.67
N CYS A 142 11.48 7.30 -22.27
CA CYS A 142 10.17 6.66 -22.19
C CYS A 142 9.67 6.33 -23.60
N ASP A 143 9.03 5.17 -23.74
CA ASP A 143 8.48 4.71 -25.01
C ASP A 143 6.97 4.97 -25.11
N MET A 144 6.27 5.01 -23.96
CA MET A 144 4.83 5.24 -23.86
C MET A 144 4.53 6.25 -22.76
N PHE A 145 3.67 7.21 -23.04
CA PHE A 145 3.23 8.25 -22.11
C PHE A 145 1.89 7.86 -21.46
N LEU A 146 1.82 7.94 -20.12
CA LEU A 146 0.70 7.52 -19.29
C LEU A 146 0.33 8.67 -18.34
N PHE A 147 -0.83 9.06 -18.20
CA PHE A 147 -2.08 9.22 -18.82
C PHE A 147 -2.16 10.59 -19.51
N PHE A 148 -2.98 10.78 -20.53
CA PHE A 148 -3.22 12.12 -21.04
C PHE A 148 -4.16 12.91 -20.11
N ASN A 149 -4.00 14.23 -20.06
CA ASN A 149 -4.93 15.13 -19.37
C ASN A 149 -6.09 15.51 -20.29
N ASP A 150 -5.75 16.03 -21.44
CA ASP A 150 -6.63 16.17 -22.60
C ASP A 150 -5.93 15.53 -23.79
N MET A 151 -6.63 14.69 -24.52
CA MET A 151 -6.03 13.88 -25.57
C MET A 151 -5.52 14.73 -26.73
N ASP A 152 -6.29 15.76 -27.12
CA ASP A 152 -5.93 16.60 -28.27
C ASP A 152 -4.79 17.56 -27.92
N GLU A 153 -4.80 18.16 -26.72
CA GLU A 153 -3.72 19.04 -26.25
C GLU A 153 -2.41 18.25 -26.07
N ASP A 154 -2.46 17.09 -25.44
CA ASP A 154 -1.27 16.28 -25.16
C ASP A 154 -0.70 15.71 -26.48
N PHE A 155 -1.54 15.26 -27.40
CA PHE A 155 -1.13 14.83 -28.73
C PHE A 155 -0.49 15.99 -29.53
N ALA A 156 -1.09 17.18 -29.48
CA ALA A 156 -0.51 18.37 -30.14
C ALA A 156 0.88 18.71 -29.55
N SER A 157 1.05 18.61 -28.23
CA SER A 157 2.34 18.83 -27.57
C SER A 157 3.39 17.79 -28.01
N MET A 158 3.00 16.51 -28.09
CA MET A 158 3.85 15.43 -28.60
C MET A 158 4.30 15.69 -30.04
N MET A 159 3.34 16.02 -30.91
CA MET A 159 3.59 16.34 -32.32
C MET A 159 4.47 17.57 -32.52
N ASN A 160 4.28 18.61 -31.68
CA ASN A 160 5.14 19.78 -31.69
C ASN A 160 6.59 19.44 -31.29
N GLY A 161 6.75 18.62 -30.25
CA GLY A 161 8.05 18.11 -29.82
C GLY A 161 8.77 17.34 -30.92
N TYR A 162 8.05 16.49 -31.66
CA TYR A 162 8.61 15.79 -32.83
C TYR A 162 9.00 16.76 -33.96
N LYS A 163 8.08 17.65 -34.35
CA LYS A 163 8.35 18.65 -35.43
C LYS A 163 9.51 19.59 -35.12
N ASN A 164 9.73 19.90 -33.85
CA ASN A 164 10.81 20.78 -33.39
C ASN A 164 12.11 20.02 -33.06
N GLY A 165 12.15 18.70 -33.29
CA GLY A 165 13.36 17.89 -33.11
C GLY A 165 13.68 17.56 -31.64
N VAL A 166 12.78 17.80 -30.71
CA VAL A 166 12.91 17.31 -29.31
C VAL A 166 12.83 15.77 -29.28
N ILE A 167 11.90 15.20 -30.03
CA ILE A 167 11.83 13.77 -30.30
C ILE A 167 12.47 13.55 -31.68
N THR A 168 13.58 12.85 -31.72
CA THR A 168 14.26 12.54 -33.00
C THR A 168 13.60 11.33 -33.67
N ASP A 169 13.87 11.15 -34.98
CA ASP A 169 13.38 9.99 -35.73
C ASP A 169 13.86 8.68 -35.09
N GLU A 170 15.13 8.61 -34.68
CA GLU A 170 15.70 7.42 -34.03
C GLU A 170 15.04 7.12 -32.73
N ARG A 171 14.68 8.16 -31.92
CA ARG A 171 13.99 7.96 -30.63
C ARG A 171 12.56 7.51 -30.85
N LEU A 172 11.87 8.08 -31.84
CA LEU A 172 10.51 7.66 -32.20
C LEU A 172 10.49 6.22 -32.70
N ASP A 173 11.42 5.85 -33.58
CA ASP A 173 11.52 4.48 -34.10
C ASP A 173 11.83 3.48 -33.00
N ASP A 174 12.74 3.77 -32.06
CA ASP A 174 13.03 2.90 -30.91
C ASP A 174 11.80 2.72 -30.05
N ALA A 175 11.04 3.79 -29.75
CA ALA A 175 9.80 3.69 -28.98
C ALA A 175 8.75 2.80 -29.67
N LEU A 176 8.53 3.03 -30.96
CA LEU A 176 7.56 2.28 -31.76
C LEU A 176 7.94 0.79 -31.84
N HIS A 177 9.22 0.48 -32.03
CA HIS A 177 9.70 -0.91 -32.04
C HIS A 177 9.41 -1.61 -30.73
N ARG A 178 9.69 -0.99 -29.58
CA ARG A 178 9.42 -1.57 -28.25
C ARG A 178 7.93 -1.79 -27.99
N ILE A 179 7.11 -0.78 -28.30
CA ILE A 179 5.65 -0.88 -28.17
C ILE A 179 5.08 -2.01 -29.05
N LEU A 180 5.50 -2.06 -30.33
CA LEU A 180 5.00 -3.07 -31.26
C LEU A 180 5.52 -4.47 -30.95
N ALA A 181 6.78 -4.58 -30.49
CA ALA A 181 7.34 -5.86 -30.03
C ALA A 181 6.56 -6.41 -28.82
N LEU A 182 6.25 -5.58 -27.82
CA LEU A 182 5.45 -5.99 -26.67
C LEU A 182 4.04 -6.43 -27.10
N LYS A 183 3.36 -5.67 -27.95
CA LYS A 183 2.05 -6.03 -28.50
C LYS A 183 2.10 -7.32 -29.30
N ALA A 184 3.18 -7.55 -30.03
CA ALA A 184 3.38 -8.79 -30.78
C ALA A 184 3.63 -10.00 -29.87
N HIS A 185 4.44 -9.81 -28.80
CA HIS A 185 4.66 -10.83 -27.75
C HIS A 185 3.33 -11.26 -27.09
N MET A 186 2.48 -10.32 -26.75
CA MET A 186 1.13 -10.57 -26.21
C MET A 186 0.18 -11.19 -27.25
N GLY A 187 0.58 -11.30 -28.50
CA GLY A 187 -0.25 -11.82 -29.58
C GLY A 187 -1.42 -10.92 -29.99
N LEU A 188 -1.41 -9.63 -29.60
CA LEU A 188 -2.55 -8.72 -29.81
C LEU A 188 -2.88 -8.51 -31.30
N HIS A 189 -1.88 -8.59 -32.19
CA HIS A 189 -2.05 -8.47 -33.65
C HIS A 189 -2.81 -9.67 -34.29
N LYS A 190 -2.99 -10.76 -33.52
CA LYS A 190 -3.71 -11.98 -33.95
C LYS A 190 -5.09 -12.09 -33.32
N LYS A 191 -5.42 -11.25 -32.33
CA LYS A 191 -6.67 -11.33 -31.57
C LYS A 191 -7.69 -10.33 -32.12
N VAL A 192 -8.94 -10.75 -32.22
CA VAL A 192 -10.06 -9.83 -32.46
C VAL A 192 -10.55 -9.26 -31.13
N ARG A 193 -11.22 -8.10 -31.19
CA ARG A 193 -11.64 -7.37 -29.98
C ARG A 193 -12.45 -8.23 -29.00
N THR A 194 -13.28 -9.12 -29.48
CA THR A 194 -14.10 -10.03 -28.67
C THR A 194 -13.32 -11.11 -27.94
N GLU A 195 -12.07 -11.35 -28.35
CA GLU A 195 -11.16 -12.30 -27.69
C GLU A 195 -10.28 -11.65 -26.62
N LEU A 196 -10.30 -10.30 -26.54
CA LEU A 196 -9.51 -9.55 -25.54
C LEU A 196 -10.18 -9.54 -24.16
N VAL A 197 -11.49 -9.70 -24.12
CA VAL A 197 -12.26 -9.74 -22.87
C VAL A 197 -13.05 -11.05 -22.84
N PRO A 198 -12.74 -11.93 -21.87
CA PRO A 198 -13.49 -13.17 -21.72
C PRO A 198 -14.98 -12.91 -21.38
N PRO A 199 -15.90 -13.82 -21.72
CA PRO A 199 -17.29 -13.72 -21.30
C PRO A 199 -17.41 -13.67 -19.77
N ALA A 200 -18.38 -12.89 -19.26
CA ALA A 200 -18.58 -12.70 -17.83
C ALA A 200 -18.72 -14.02 -17.07
N ALA A 201 -19.49 -14.98 -17.64
CA ALA A 201 -19.67 -16.30 -17.03
C ALA A 201 -18.34 -17.10 -16.88
N GLU A 202 -17.38 -16.90 -17.79
CA GLU A 202 -16.06 -17.50 -17.66
C GLU A 202 -15.23 -16.80 -16.58
N MET A 203 -15.28 -15.48 -16.53
CA MET A 203 -14.63 -14.71 -15.47
C MET A 203 -15.15 -15.09 -14.08
N GLU A 204 -16.48 -15.20 -13.91
CA GLU A 204 -17.11 -15.64 -12.65
C GLU A 204 -16.69 -17.06 -12.25
N ARG A 205 -16.45 -17.94 -13.20
CA ARG A 205 -15.99 -19.30 -12.94
C ARG A 205 -14.54 -19.35 -12.45
N VAL A 206 -13.69 -18.45 -12.92
CA VAL A 206 -12.25 -18.46 -12.63
C VAL A 206 -11.93 -17.57 -11.43
N ILE A 207 -12.43 -16.32 -11.43
CA ILE A 207 -12.11 -15.33 -10.37
C ILE A 207 -12.77 -15.77 -9.06
N GLY A 208 -11.96 -15.89 -8.01
CA GLY A 208 -12.45 -16.31 -6.69
C GLY A 208 -12.95 -17.75 -6.65
N CYS A 209 -12.47 -18.64 -7.52
CA CYS A 209 -12.77 -20.06 -7.47
C CYS A 209 -12.27 -20.73 -6.17
N ALA A 210 -12.63 -21.97 -5.93
CA ALA A 210 -12.24 -22.70 -4.71
C ALA A 210 -10.71 -22.74 -4.51
N ALA A 211 -9.94 -22.91 -5.58
CA ALA A 211 -8.48 -22.91 -5.53
C ALA A 211 -7.92 -21.54 -5.11
N HIS A 212 -8.47 -20.45 -5.65
CA HIS A 212 -8.05 -19.09 -5.24
C HIS A 212 -8.36 -18.82 -3.78
N ARG A 213 -9.53 -19.24 -3.28
CA ARG A 213 -9.89 -19.09 -1.85
C ARG A 213 -9.02 -19.94 -0.94
N ALA A 214 -8.67 -21.15 -1.35
CA ALA A 214 -7.76 -22.02 -0.61
C ALA A 214 -6.36 -21.41 -0.51
N MET A 215 -5.84 -20.87 -1.61
CA MET A 215 -4.54 -20.17 -1.64
C MET A 215 -4.56 -18.91 -0.78
N GLN A 216 -5.62 -18.10 -0.84
CA GLN A 216 -5.77 -16.93 0.02
C GLN A 216 -5.74 -17.30 1.49
N LYS A 217 -6.44 -18.38 1.88
CA LYS A 217 -6.41 -18.89 3.25
C LYS A 217 -5.00 -19.33 3.66
N GLU A 218 -4.33 -20.11 2.82
CA GLU A 218 -2.95 -20.57 3.06
C GLU A 218 -1.98 -19.39 3.22
N ILE A 219 -2.07 -18.37 2.35
CA ILE A 219 -1.28 -17.14 2.47
C ILE A 219 -1.53 -16.47 3.82
N SER A 220 -2.80 -16.31 4.24
CA SER A 220 -3.14 -15.71 5.52
C SER A 220 -2.57 -16.51 6.70
N GLU A 221 -2.71 -17.86 6.70
CA GLU A 221 -2.17 -18.75 7.74
C GLU A 221 -0.64 -18.66 7.88
N HIS A 222 0.08 -18.32 6.81
CA HIS A 222 1.53 -18.14 6.83
C HIS A 222 1.96 -16.68 7.07
N ALA A 223 1.07 -15.72 6.86
CA ALA A 223 1.39 -14.29 6.99
C ALA A 223 1.12 -13.77 8.41
N LEU A 224 0.05 -14.22 9.07
CA LEU A 224 -0.34 -13.70 10.39
C LEU A 224 0.79 -13.87 11.39
N THR A 225 1.23 -12.74 11.98
CA THR A 225 2.46 -12.66 12.78
C THR A 225 2.16 -12.18 14.20
N LEU A 226 2.44 -13.01 15.18
CA LEU A 226 2.46 -12.62 16.60
C LEU A 226 3.80 -11.94 16.91
N VAL A 227 3.84 -10.62 16.79
CA VAL A 227 5.08 -9.82 16.89
C VAL A 227 5.52 -9.64 18.34
N LYS A 228 4.55 -9.45 19.25
CA LYS A 228 4.81 -9.25 20.68
C LYS A 228 3.82 -10.05 21.52
N TYR A 229 4.34 -10.80 22.49
CA TYR A 229 3.52 -11.64 23.36
C TYR A 229 4.09 -11.67 24.78
N LYS A 230 3.58 -10.79 25.64
CA LYS A 230 4.00 -10.63 27.04
C LYS A 230 2.94 -11.15 28.04
N ASP A 231 1.71 -11.31 27.61
CA ASP A 231 0.60 -11.76 28.44
C ASP A 231 0.24 -13.23 28.10
N ALA A 232 0.94 -14.15 28.73
CA ALA A 232 0.85 -15.59 28.43
C ALA A 232 -0.56 -16.19 28.51
N ASP A 233 -1.48 -15.55 29.26
CA ASP A 233 -2.84 -16.05 29.48
C ASP A 233 -3.87 -15.47 28.50
N VAL A 234 -3.48 -14.56 27.60
CA VAL A 234 -4.41 -13.93 26.63
C VAL A 234 -4.81 -14.92 25.53
N LEU A 235 -3.88 -15.75 25.06
CA LEU A 235 -4.12 -16.78 24.07
C LEU A 235 -3.98 -18.19 24.68
N PRO A 236 -4.75 -19.18 24.25
CA PRO A 236 -5.87 -19.09 23.31
C PRO A 236 -7.07 -18.34 23.88
N MET A 237 -7.83 -17.68 23.00
CA MET A 237 -9.14 -17.11 23.35
C MET A 237 -10.19 -18.20 23.41
N THR A 238 -11.04 -18.17 24.45
CA THR A 238 -12.18 -19.10 24.55
C THR A 238 -13.42 -18.37 25.05
N PRO A 239 -14.66 -18.77 24.63
CA PRO A 239 -15.88 -18.15 25.09
C PRO A 239 -16.13 -18.32 26.62
N GLU A 240 -15.51 -19.32 27.24
CA GLU A 240 -15.60 -19.55 28.69
C GLU A 240 -14.80 -18.53 29.50
N LYS A 241 -13.60 -18.15 28.97
CA LYS A 241 -12.68 -17.23 29.64
C LYS A 241 -12.93 -15.77 29.22
N ASP A 242 -13.16 -15.53 27.91
CA ASP A 242 -13.16 -14.22 27.29
C ASP A 242 -14.54 -13.88 26.69
N ARG A 243 -15.60 -14.20 27.40
CA ARG A 243 -16.96 -14.16 26.84
C ARG A 243 -17.36 -12.82 26.29
N ARG A 244 -17.07 -11.74 27.03
CA ARG A 244 -17.44 -10.36 26.64
C ARG A 244 -16.24 -9.65 26.04
N ILE A 245 -16.26 -9.47 24.72
CA ILE A 245 -15.20 -8.80 23.97
C ILE A 245 -15.66 -7.41 23.55
N MET A 246 -14.83 -6.40 23.80
CA MET A 246 -15.00 -5.09 23.20
C MET A 246 -13.98 -4.91 22.07
N ILE A 247 -14.44 -4.57 20.86
CA ILE A 247 -13.57 -4.18 19.74
C ILE A 247 -13.47 -2.66 19.71
N VAL A 248 -12.25 -2.15 19.81
CA VAL A 248 -11.91 -0.74 19.59
C VAL A 248 -11.35 -0.61 18.18
N TYR A 249 -12.07 0.09 17.29
CA TYR A 249 -11.65 0.24 15.90
C TYR A 249 -10.98 1.58 15.67
N VAL A 250 -9.72 1.54 15.28
CA VAL A 250 -8.89 2.71 15.02
C VAL A 250 -8.51 2.77 13.55
N THR A 251 -8.79 3.89 12.90
CA THR A 251 -8.44 4.15 11.50
C THR A 251 -7.50 5.35 11.38
N GLY A 252 -6.95 5.60 10.20
CA GLY A 252 -6.23 6.84 9.91
C GLY A 252 -7.15 8.07 9.96
N LEU A 253 -6.55 9.25 10.12
CA LEU A 253 -7.28 10.53 10.17
C LEU A 253 -8.10 10.77 8.89
N GLU A 254 -7.63 10.32 7.74
CA GLU A 254 -8.31 10.46 6.45
C GLU A 254 -9.65 9.71 6.41
N ALA A 255 -9.73 8.55 7.04
CA ALA A 255 -10.96 7.77 7.09
C ALA A 255 -12.03 8.39 8.00
N LYS A 256 -11.65 9.29 8.88
CA LYS A 256 -12.57 10.03 9.78
C LYS A 256 -13.16 11.30 9.16
N GLY A 257 -12.67 11.71 7.96
CA GLY A 257 -13.10 12.91 7.26
C GLY A 257 -14.20 12.68 6.22
N LEU A 258 -14.36 13.67 5.31
CA LEU A 258 -15.34 13.65 4.23
C LEU A 258 -15.20 12.43 3.32
N GLY A 259 -13.97 11.95 3.09
CA GLY A 259 -13.70 10.75 2.30
C GLY A 259 -14.32 9.47 2.90
N GLY A 260 -14.22 9.30 4.21
CA GLY A 260 -14.86 8.19 4.93
C GLY A 260 -16.38 8.27 4.89
N ALA A 261 -16.94 9.47 5.02
CA ALA A 261 -18.37 9.70 4.89
C ALA A 261 -18.88 9.40 3.47
N MET A 262 -18.15 9.81 2.43
CA MET A 262 -18.47 9.49 1.03
C MET A 262 -18.38 8.00 0.74
N LYS A 263 -17.35 7.30 1.22
CA LYS A 263 -17.22 5.84 1.07
C LYS A 263 -18.42 5.11 1.67
N LYS A 264 -18.90 5.55 2.83
CA LYS A 264 -20.09 5.00 3.49
C LYS A 264 -21.37 5.29 2.70
N LEU A 265 -21.49 6.50 2.09
CA LEU A 265 -22.63 6.91 1.27
C LEU A 265 -22.68 6.16 -0.08
N MET A 266 -21.53 5.80 -0.64
CA MET A 266 -21.42 5.05 -1.90
C MET A 266 -21.61 3.54 -1.74
N GLY A 267 -22.15 3.06 -0.61
CA GLY A 267 -22.47 1.66 -0.38
C GLY A 267 -21.25 0.82 0.00
N GLY A 268 -20.31 1.41 0.70
CA GLY A 268 -19.19 0.67 1.30
C GLY A 268 -19.72 -0.46 2.18
N GLY A 269 -19.23 -1.68 1.95
CA GLY A 269 -19.55 -2.87 2.75
C GLY A 269 -19.19 -2.71 4.22
N LYS A 270 -19.40 -3.76 5.02
CA LYS A 270 -19.01 -3.79 6.43
C LYS A 270 -17.52 -3.45 6.59
N ASN A 271 -17.22 -2.67 7.61
CA ASN A 271 -15.83 -2.39 7.96
C ASN A 271 -15.19 -3.62 8.65
N ALA A 272 -13.87 -3.57 8.84
CA ALA A 272 -13.13 -4.68 9.43
C ALA A 272 -13.60 -5.04 10.84
N ALA A 273 -13.99 -4.06 11.66
CA ALA A 273 -14.49 -4.31 13.01
C ALA A 273 -15.86 -4.97 13.02
N GLU A 274 -16.75 -4.56 12.11
CA GLU A 274 -18.07 -5.20 11.94
C GLU A 274 -17.92 -6.63 11.44
N SER A 275 -16.98 -6.88 10.52
CA SER A 275 -16.67 -8.22 10.03
C SER A 275 -16.07 -9.10 11.13
N LEU A 276 -15.10 -8.58 11.88
CA LEU A 276 -14.49 -9.32 13.01
C LEU A 276 -15.52 -9.64 14.10
N LYS A 277 -16.39 -8.68 14.42
CA LYS A 277 -17.49 -8.89 15.39
C LYS A 277 -18.34 -10.09 15.01
N GLU A 278 -18.85 -10.14 13.78
CA GLU A 278 -19.69 -11.25 13.32
C GLU A 278 -19.00 -12.61 13.39
N LYS A 279 -17.70 -12.64 13.04
CA LYS A 279 -16.92 -13.88 13.09
C LYS A 279 -16.70 -14.38 14.52
N LEU A 280 -16.42 -13.48 15.45
CA LEU A 280 -16.29 -13.82 16.87
C LEU A 280 -17.65 -14.22 17.47
N GLU A 281 -18.75 -13.54 17.14
CA GLU A 281 -20.09 -13.91 17.57
C GLU A 281 -20.49 -15.31 17.06
N ALA A 282 -20.10 -15.66 15.83
CA ALA A 282 -20.30 -17.01 15.28
C ALA A 282 -19.53 -18.10 16.03
N LYS A 283 -18.47 -17.74 16.77
CA LYS A 283 -17.71 -18.64 17.66
C LYS A 283 -18.21 -18.67 19.11
N GLY A 284 -19.25 -17.90 19.42
CA GLY A 284 -19.90 -17.91 20.75
C GLY A 284 -19.49 -16.80 21.70
N PHE A 285 -18.73 -15.81 21.23
CA PHE A 285 -18.39 -14.62 22.02
C PHE A 285 -19.54 -13.60 22.01
N GLU A 286 -19.63 -12.77 23.04
CA GLU A 286 -20.51 -11.59 23.11
C GLU A 286 -19.69 -10.36 22.77
N VAL A 287 -19.91 -9.76 21.58
CA VAL A 287 -19.02 -8.73 21.05
C VAL A 287 -19.71 -7.37 20.96
N THR A 288 -19.08 -6.35 21.56
CA THR A 288 -19.49 -4.96 21.47
C THR A 288 -18.46 -4.13 20.69
N LEU A 289 -18.92 -3.13 19.95
CA LEU A 289 -18.03 -2.14 19.33
C LEU A 289 -17.92 -0.94 20.25
N TYR A 290 -16.70 -0.49 20.49
CA TYR A 290 -16.45 0.73 21.26
C TYR A 290 -17.02 1.95 20.53
N GLU A 291 -17.72 2.77 21.26
CA GLU A 291 -18.30 4.01 20.79
C GLU A 291 -17.59 5.20 21.45
N SER A 292 -16.86 5.96 20.65
CA SER A 292 -16.15 7.11 21.18
C SER A 292 -17.10 8.19 21.73
N PRO A 293 -16.67 9.02 22.68
CA PRO A 293 -17.48 10.16 23.12
C PRO A 293 -17.91 11.07 21.97
N MET A 294 -17.07 11.19 20.91
CA MET A 294 -17.40 11.98 19.75
C MET A 294 -18.50 11.32 18.90
N ASP A 295 -18.48 10.00 18.75
CA ASP A 295 -19.55 9.27 18.04
C ASP A 295 -20.88 9.42 18.77
N LYS A 296 -20.86 9.34 20.10
CA LYS A 296 -22.05 9.56 20.95
C LYS A 296 -22.60 10.98 20.77
N ILE A 297 -21.71 12.00 20.70
CA ILE A 297 -22.07 13.39 20.45
C ILE A 297 -22.69 13.53 19.03
N GLN A 298 -22.06 12.99 18.01
CA GLN A 298 -22.56 13.05 16.64
C GLN A 298 -23.94 12.40 16.48
N LYS A 299 -24.17 11.25 17.11
CA LYS A 299 -25.47 10.58 17.09
C LYS A 299 -26.56 11.46 17.73
N ARG A 300 -26.27 12.10 18.85
CA ARG A 300 -27.22 13.00 19.51
C ARG A 300 -27.52 14.25 18.70
N ILE A 301 -26.49 14.85 18.05
CA ILE A 301 -26.70 15.96 17.11
C ILE A 301 -27.57 15.53 15.95
N ALA A 302 -27.32 14.36 15.37
CA ALA A 302 -28.14 13.82 14.27
C ALA A 302 -29.57 13.54 14.69
N ALA A 303 -29.82 13.21 15.95
CA ALA A 303 -31.13 13.05 16.54
C ALA A 303 -31.83 14.40 16.89
N GLY A 304 -31.19 15.53 16.62
CA GLY A 304 -31.72 16.87 16.92
C GLY A 304 -31.68 17.24 18.40
N GLU A 305 -30.90 16.51 19.21
CA GLU A 305 -30.75 16.78 20.62
C GLU A 305 -29.76 17.93 20.88
N LYS A 306 -30.01 18.73 21.92
CA LYS A 306 -29.01 19.67 22.42
C LYS A 306 -27.88 18.91 23.09
N VAL A 307 -26.66 19.10 22.58
CA VAL A 307 -25.46 18.45 23.15
C VAL A 307 -24.73 19.41 24.04
N ASP A 308 -24.51 19.02 25.30
CA ASP A 308 -23.56 19.67 26.18
C ASP A 308 -22.15 19.11 25.91
N PHE A 309 -21.26 19.92 25.38
CA PHE A 309 -19.88 19.52 25.14
C PHE A 309 -19.10 19.15 26.42
N ASN A 310 -19.61 19.47 27.61
CA ASN A 310 -19.06 18.96 28.86
C ASN A 310 -19.13 17.42 28.97
N ILE A 311 -20.03 16.76 28.24
CA ILE A 311 -20.08 15.29 28.12
C ILE A 311 -18.75 14.75 27.61
N TYR A 312 -18.07 15.48 26.73
CA TYR A 312 -16.74 15.11 26.22
C TYR A 312 -15.68 15.05 27.31
N PHE A 313 -15.83 15.83 28.38
CA PHE A 313 -14.88 15.90 29.48
C PHE A 313 -15.34 15.23 30.77
N ALA A 314 -16.63 15.04 30.97
CA ALA A 314 -17.22 14.64 32.25
C ALA A 314 -17.94 13.26 32.22
N GLY A 315 -18.26 12.74 31.06
CA GLY A 315 -19.04 11.49 30.92
C GLY A 315 -18.16 10.24 30.84
N LYS A 316 -17.15 10.11 31.71
CA LYS A 316 -16.28 8.95 31.74
C LYS A 316 -16.80 7.91 32.70
N ASP A 317 -16.81 6.67 32.22
CA ASP A 317 -16.93 5.52 33.09
C ASP A 317 -15.77 5.51 34.09
N THR A 318 -16.00 5.03 35.30
CA THR A 318 -14.89 4.75 36.21
C THR A 318 -14.01 3.63 35.62
N ILE A 319 -12.75 3.54 36.04
CA ILE A 319 -11.89 2.42 35.61
C ILE A 319 -12.55 1.09 35.92
N ALA A 320 -13.15 0.97 37.10
CA ALA A 320 -13.81 -0.24 37.52
C ALA A 320 -15.02 -0.61 36.62
N ASP A 321 -15.84 0.37 36.22
CA ASP A 321 -16.97 0.13 35.32
C ASP A 321 -16.48 -0.23 33.90
N PHE A 322 -15.48 0.46 33.41
CA PHE A 322 -14.88 0.17 32.11
C PHE A 322 -14.27 -1.23 32.05
N VAL A 323 -13.47 -1.60 33.04
CA VAL A 323 -12.84 -2.93 33.14
C VAL A 323 -13.89 -4.02 33.44
N GLY A 324 -14.86 -3.75 34.28
CA GLY A 324 -15.89 -4.73 34.66
C GLY A 324 -16.92 -5.02 33.55
N ALA A 325 -16.97 -4.21 32.49
CA ALA A 325 -17.92 -4.39 31.39
C ALA A 325 -17.50 -5.48 30.38
N GLN A 326 -16.22 -5.79 30.26
CA GLN A 326 -15.67 -6.75 29.31
C GLN A 326 -14.62 -7.68 29.96
N ASP A 327 -14.35 -8.80 29.30
CA ASP A 327 -13.34 -9.77 29.74
C ASP A 327 -12.05 -9.60 28.93
N LEU A 328 -12.15 -9.09 27.68
CA LEU A 328 -11.06 -8.86 26.74
C LEU A 328 -11.34 -7.64 25.88
N ILE A 329 -10.31 -6.88 25.55
CA ILE A 329 -10.38 -5.83 24.51
C ILE A 329 -9.51 -6.22 23.30
N ILE A 330 -10.08 -6.10 22.10
CA ILE A 330 -9.34 -6.16 20.84
C ILE A 330 -9.27 -4.76 20.26
N THR A 331 -8.08 -4.18 20.21
CA THR A 331 -7.84 -2.91 19.51
C THR A 331 -7.42 -3.23 18.07
N LEU A 332 -8.35 -3.06 17.14
CA LEU A 332 -8.15 -3.29 15.70
C LEU A 332 -7.75 -1.99 15.03
N VAL A 333 -6.51 -1.90 14.58
CA VAL A 333 -5.92 -0.71 13.96
C VAL A 333 -5.81 -0.93 12.46
N ASP A 334 -6.76 -0.38 11.70
CA ASP A 334 -6.86 -0.55 10.26
C ASP A 334 -6.51 0.78 9.55
N VAL A 335 -5.23 0.94 9.28
CA VAL A 335 -4.66 2.15 8.69
C VAL A 335 -4.02 1.79 7.35
N ALA A 336 -4.74 2.09 6.28
CA ALA A 336 -4.21 1.96 4.93
C ALA A 336 -3.32 3.16 4.58
N GLY A 337 -2.24 2.92 3.86
CA GLY A 337 -1.46 3.98 3.23
C GLY A 337 -2.31 4.71 2.17
N GLY A 338 -2.20 6.04 2.13
CA GLY A 338 -2.82 6.89 1.11
C GLY A 338 -1.76 7.46 0.17
N PHE A 339 -2.02 8.64 -0.36
CA PHE A 339 -1.07 9.41 -1.19
C PHE A 339 0.12 10.00 -0.40
N GLN A 340 0.23 9.71 0.88
CA GLN A 340 1.39 10.06 1.71
C GLN A 340 2.00 8.77 2.26
N ALA A 341 3.31 8.67 2.22
CA ALA A 341 4.04 7.44 2.50
C ALA A 341 3.80 6.88 3.92
N VAL A 342 3.48 7.73 4.89
CA VAL A 342 3.27 7.32 6.27
C VAL A 342 1.86 7.67 6.73
N ALA A 343 0.97 6.69 6.70
CA ALA A 343 -0.32 6.80 7.37
C ALA A 343 -0.20 6.30 8.81
N ARG A 344 -0.64 7.11 9.76
CA ARG A 344 -0.57 6.81 11.19
C ARG A 344 -1.97 6.66 11.81
N PRO A 345 -2.10 5.91 12.91
CA PRO A 345 -3.36 5.79 13.62
C PRO A 345 -3.91 7.15 14.03
N GLY A 346 -5.16 7.39 13.71
CA GLY A 346 -5.88 8.60 14.10
C GLY A 346 -6.57 8.42 15.44
N PHE A 347 -5.85 8.56 16.54
CA PHE A 347 -6.44 8.50 17.87
C PHE A 347 -7.28 9.73 18.16
N GLY A 348 -8.46 9.53 18.75
CA GLY A 348 -9.24 10.63 19.31
C GLY A 348 -8.51 11.28 20.49
N MET A 349 -8.43 12.62 20.49
CA MET A 349 -7.76 13.41 21.55
C MET A 349 -8.52 13.42 22.88
N THR A 350 -9.33 12.40 23.16
CA THR A 350 -10.10 12.33 24.41
C THR A 350 -9.25 11.80 25.55
N LYS A 351 -9.02 12.61 26.55
CA LYS A 351 -8.40 12.19 27.80
C LYS A 351 -9.19 11.02 28.41
N GLY A 352 -8.56 9.82 28.41
CA GLY A 352 -9.19 8.58 28.90
C GLY A 352 -10.22 7.97 27.94
N GLY A 353 -10.17 8.31 26.64
CA GLY A 353 -10.91 7.57 25.61
C GLY A 353 -10.32 6.18 25.40
N GLY A 354 -11.17 5.20 25.08
CA GLY A 354 -10.76 3.82 24.87
C GLY A 354 -9.97 3.58 23.58
N GLU A 355 -9.85 4.57 22.68
CA GLU A 355 -9.11 4.44 21.43
C GLU A 355 -7.62 4.22 21.65
N ILE A 356 -7.04 4.87 22.66
CA ILE A 356 -5.64 4.67 23.04
C ILE A 356 -5.61 3.62 24.13
N PRO A 357 -4.94 2.47 23.95
CA PRO A 357 -4.98 1.36 24.91
C PRO A 357 -4.15 1.66 26.16
N TRP A 358 -4.69 2.56 27.03
CA TRP A 358 -4.14 2.89 28.34
C TRP A 358 -4.36 1.77 29.35
N TYR A 359 -5.30 0.90 29.08
CA TYR A 359 -5.83 -0.15 29.95
C TYR A 359 -5.08 -1.50 29.86
N VAL A 360 -3.92 -1.52 29.20
CA VAL A 360 -3.15 -2.75 28.94
C VAL A 360 -2.68 -3.52 30.20
N PHE A 361 -2.75 -2.89 31.37
CA PHE A 361 -2.46 -3.52 32.66
C PHE A 361 -3.71 -3.74 33.52
N GLU A 362 -4.87 -3.30 33.05
CA GLU A 362 -6.11 -3.37 33.82
C GLU A 362 -6.93 -4.63 33.46
N LEU A 363 -6.82 -5.08 32.19
CA LEU A 363 -7.49 -6.28 31.66
C LEU A 363 -6.72 -6.84 30.46
N PRO A 364 -7.03 -8.08 30.01
CA PRO A 364 -6.43 -8.64 28.79
C PRO A 364 -6.70 -7.79 27.55
N VAL A 365 -5.64 -7.51 26.75
CA VAL A 365 -5.73 -6.70 25.54
C VAL A 365 -4.94 -7.35 24.40
N ILE A 366 -5.55 -7.46 23.23
CA ILE A 366 -4.89 -7.81 21.98
C ILE A 366 -4.94 -6.59 21.05
N VAL A 367 -3.80 -6.11 20.61
CA VAL A 367 -3.70 -5.07 19.57
C VAL A 367 -3.40 -5.75 18.24
N ILE A 368 -4.22 -5.45 17.23
CA ILE A 368 -4.09 -6.01 15.89
C ILE A 368 -3.83 -4.88 14.91
N GLY A 369 -2.64 -4.87 14.30
CA GLY A 369 -2.27 -3.96 13.22
C GLY A 369 -2.63 -4.55 11.87
N CYS A 370 -3.55 -3.88 11.15
CA CYS A 370 -3.88 -4.22 9.77
C CYS A 370 -3.09 -3.33 8.81
N GLN A 371 -2.84 -3.81 7.60
CA GLN A 371 -2.18 -3.11 6.49
C GLN A 371 -0.68 -2.88 6.72
N GLN A 372 -0.31 -1.98 7.63
CA GLN A 372 1.08 -1.58 7.82
C GLN A 372 1.74 -2.30 8.99
N PRO A 373 2.93 -2.88 8.82
CA PRO A 373 3.64 -3.58 9.89
C PRO A 373 4.28 -2.62 10.92
N THR A 374 4.24 -1.30 10.68
CA THR A 374 4.85 -0.28 11.56
C THR A 374 3.94 0.23 12.67
N ILE A 375 2.70 -0.22 12.76
CA ILE A 375 1.69 0.26 13.73
C ILE A 375 2.15 0.08 15.19
N LEU A 376 2.94 -0.95 15.48
CA LEU A 376 3.46 -1.17 16.83
C LEU A 376 4.28 0.02 17.37
N ALA A 377 4.99 0.75 16.49
CA ALA A 377 5.73 1.95 16.88
C ALA A 377 4.83 3.09 17.41
N ASP A 378 3.56 3.11 17.02
CA ASP A 378 2.56 4.07 17.51
C ASP A 378 1.83 3.60 18.77
N ILE A 379 1.91 2.29 19.08
CA ILE A 379 1.26 1.67 20.24
C ILE A 379 2.29 0.79 20.99
N PRO A 380 3.44 1.33 21.40
CA PRO A 380 4.52 0.54 22.00
C PRO A 380 4.14 -0.11 23.33
N GLN A 381 3.12 0.41 24.01
CA GLN A 381 2.56 -0.14 25.25
C GLN A 381 1.78 -1.44 25.05
N ALA A 382 1.45 -1.84 23.82
CA ALA A 382 0.79 -3.11 23.53
C ALA A 382 1.63 -4.26 24.12
N ARG A 383 0.96 -5.17 24.86
CA ARG A 383 1.60 -6.34 25.48
C ARG A 383 1.44 -7.58 24.61
N THR A 384 0.31 -7.70 23.93
CA THR A 384 0.05 -8.68 22.87
C THR A 384 -0.25 -7.93 21.59
N TYR A 385 0.58 -8.13 20.54
CA TYR A 385 0.46 -7.45 19.28
C TYR A 385 0.62 -8.40 18.09
N ILE A 386 -0.33 -8.29 17.14
CA ILE A 386 -0.42 -9.15 15.96
C ILE A 386 -0.47 -8.26 14.71
N ASN A 387 0.32 -8.59 13.69
CA ASN A 387 0.18 -8.04 12.34
C ASN A 387 -0.62 -8.99 11.46
N THR A 388 -1.64 -8.45 10.76
CA THR A 388 -2.42 -9.21 9.76
C THR A 388 -2.11 -8.82 8.32
N TYR A 389 -1.45 -7.67 8.10
CA TYR A 389 -1.05 -7.09 6.80
C TYR A 389 -2.21 -6.73 5.87
N ASP A 390 -3.41 -7.19 6.14
CA ASP A 390 -4.66 -6.75 5.53
C ASP A 390 -5.84 -6.91 6.50
N SER A 391 -7.01 -6.41 6.11
CA SER A 391 -8.26 -6.51 6.87
C SER A 391 -9.38 -7.20 6.07
N ALA A 392 -9.02 -8.00 5.05
CA ALA A 392 -9.99 -8.73 4.25
C ALA A 392 -10.77 -9.74 5.09
N PRO A 393 -12.06 -9.98 4.77
CA PRO A 393 -12.89 -10.94 5.52
C PRO A 393 -12.25 -12.33 5.64
N ALA A 394 -11.57 -12.81 4.60
CA ALA A 394 -10.91 -14.12 4.64
C ALA A 394 -9.72 -14.16 5.60
N THR A 395 -8.92 -13.08 5.68
CA THR A 395 -7.83 -12.96 6.64
C THR A 395 -8.36 -12.89 8.07
N LEU A 396 -9.48 -12.19 8.28
CA LEU A 396 -10.12 -12.14 9.60
C LEU A 396 -10.74 -13.49 10.04
N ASP A 397 -11.12 -14.36 9.08
CA ASP A 397 -11.53 -15.74 9.43
C ASP A 397 -10.34 -16.53 9.97
N VAL A 398 -9.19 -16.49 9.30
CA VAL A 398 -7.96 -17.14 9.77
C VAL A 398 -7.50 -16.55 11.10
N LEU A 399 -7.55 -15.23 11.27
CA LEU A 399 -7.20 -14.57 12.51
C LEU A 399 -8.02 -15.11 13.71
N VAL A 400 -9.32 -15.22 13.55
CA VAL A 400 -10.19 -15.75 14.63
C VAL A 400 -9.85 -17.20 14.95
N ASP A 401 -9.60 -18.02 13.94
CA ASP A 401 -9.21 -19.41 14.15
C ASP A 401 -7.86 -19.51 14.88
N GLU A 402 -6.86 -18.69 14.54
CA GLU A 402 -5.55 -18.67 15.21
C GLU A 402 -5.59 -18.09 16.62
N LEU A 403 -6.40 -17.04 16.85
CA LEU A 403 -6.62 -16.51 18.22
C LEU A 403 -7.20 -17.58 19.16
N MET A 404 -8.05 -18.45 18.63
CA MET A 404 -8.64 -19.55 19.41
C MET A 404 -7.72 -20.77 19.50
N ALA A 405 -6.82 -20.98 18.56
CA ALA A 405 -5.85 -22.08 18.56
C ALA A 405 -4.66 -21.81 19.50
N GLY A 406 -4.31 -20.55 19.72
CA GLY A 406 -3.22 -20.15 20.62
C GLY A 406 -1.97 -19.63 19.90
N PRO A 407 -0.94 -19.23 20.66
CA PRO A 407 0.21 -18.50 20.10
C PRO A 407 1.02 -19.30 19.06
N GLU A 408 1.05 -20.62 19.16
CA GLU A 408 1.78 -21.51 18.23
C GLU A 408 1.12 -21.61 16.83
N ALA A 409 -0.10 -21.12 16.69
CA ALA A 409 -0.79 -21.08 15.40
C ALA A 409 -0.21 -20.02 14.46
N PHE A 410 0.28 -18.91 15.00
CA PHE A 410 0.86 -17.81 14.26
C PHE A 410 2.21 -18.19 13.65
N LYS A 411 2.27 -18.38 12.35
CA LYS A 411 3.45 -18.86 11.62
C LYS A 411 4.26 -17.74 10.97
N GLY A 412 3.68 -16.56 10.84
CA GLY A 412 4.29 -15.41 10.19
C GLY A 412 5.54 -14.93 10.93
N LYS A 413 6.41 -14.27 10.18
CA LYS A 413 7.61 -13.60 10.72
C LYS A 413 7.50 -12.12 10.38
N ASP A 414 7.83 -11.26 11.33
CA ASP A 414 7.85 -9.82 11.06
C ASP A 414 8.87 -9.54 9.93
N PRO A 415 8.42 -8.95 8.80
CA PRO A 415 9.30 -8.70 7.65
C PRO A 415 10.22 -7.51 7.87
N ILE A 416 9.96 -6.68 8.88
CA ILE A 416 10.68 -5.44 9.17
C ILE A 416 10.88 -5.26 10.68
N ASP A 417 11.79 -4.36 11.05
CA ASP A 417 11.84 -3.78 12.39
C ASP A 417 10.84 -2.62 12.48
N SER A 418 9.73 -2.81 13.20
CA SER A 418 8.69 -1.79 13.39
C SER A 418 9.20 -0.48 14.00
N PHE A 419 10.35 -0.50 14.65
CA PHE A 419 10.96 0.66 15.31
C PHE A 419 12.10 1.28 14.52
N CYS A 420 12.46 0.72 13.35
CA CYS A 420 13.52 1.24 12.46
C CYS A 420 14.86 1.48 13.19
N GLY A 421 15.28 0.56 14.05
CA GLY A 421 16.49 0.68 14.86
C GLY A 421 16.42 1.67 16.03
N MET A 422 15.27 2.32 16.23
CA MET A 422 15.05 3.16 17.42
C MET A 422 14.81 2.30 18.65
N TRP A 423 14.86 2.95 19.82
CA TRP A 423 14.55 2.29 21.08
C TRP A 423 13.14 1.67 21.01
N ASP A 424 13.12 0.36 21.07
CA ASP A 424 11.88 -0.38 21.25
C ASP A 424 11.58 -0.55 22.74
N THR A 425 10.38 -0.21 23.13
CA THR A 425 9.86 -0.56 24.44
C THR A 425 9.44 -2.04 24.45
N HIS A 426 10.35 -2.95 24.21
CA HIS A 426 10.16 -4.41 24.38
C HIS A 426 9.89 -4.80 25.85
N LEU A 427 9.58 -3.83 26.66
CA LEU A 427 9.33 -3.99 28.09
C LEU A 427 7.97 -4.58 28.35
#